data_f3f02fd10dc902b2b954614648ea0481
#
_entry.id   f3f02fd10dc902b2b954614648ea0481
#
_cell.length_a   1.000
_cell.length_b   1.000
_cell.length_c   1.000
_cell.angle_alpha   90.00
_cell.angle_beta   90.00
_cell.angle_gamma   90.00
#
_symmetry.space_group_name_H-M   'P 1'
#
loop_
_entity.id
_entity.type
_entity.pdbx_description
1 polymer ?
#
loop_
_entity_poly.entity_id
_entity_poly.type
_entity_poly.pdbx_seq_one_letter_code
_entity_poly.pdbx_strand_id
1 'polypeptide(L)'
;MRPIVGSYNKIIRLNRLKQMFWFLESGTKSSDMYMKCRYMDEMTDGKGVVFATGTPISNSMTELYTMQRYLQYDDLKARGLEHFDAWASTFGETENTFELSPEGTGYRQKTRFSKFYNLPELMSMFKEVADIKTSDMLNLPVPEANFEVIKTKPTEEQKEILEAISERADAVRNNQVEPTEDNMLKITNDGKKLALDQRLINPLLPDDPNSKVNVCVKNIFSTAFYCLCLPSHKAPLTCPAI
;
A
#
# COMPACT_ATOMS: atom_id res chain seq x y z
N MET A 1 -25.11 3.04 -3.17
CA MET A 1 -25.01 2.94 -4.62
C MET A 1 -25.91 4.01 -5.24
N ARG A 2 -25.33 5.05 -5.80
CA ARG A 2 -26.13 6.07 -6.50
C ARG A 2 -26.14 5.74 -8.00
N PRO A 3 -27.28 5.68 -8.68
CA PRO A 3 -27.35 5.27 -10.09
C PRO A 3 -26.79 6.35 -11.04
N ILE A 4 -26.10 5.91 -12.07
CA ILE A 4 -25.53 6.75 -13.13
C ILE A 4 -26.65 7.10 -14.11
N VAL A 5 -27.07 8.36 -14.13
CA VAL A 5 -27.93 8.89 -15.20
C VAL A 5 -27.35 10.22 -15.67
N GLY A 6 -26.84 10.26 -16.90
CA GLY A 6 -26.22 11.44 -17.49
C GLY A 6 -27.23 12.34 -18.17
N SER A 7 -27.07 13.65 -18.05
CA SER A 7 -27.69 14.66 -18.89
C SER A 7 -26.63 15.60 -19.47
N TYR A 8 -26.70 15.81 -20.76
CA TYR A 8 -25.75 16.57 -21.58
C TYR A 8 -26.06 18.07 -21.57
N ASN A 9 -25.18 18.91 -21.03
CA ASN A 9 -25.13 20.34 -21.40
C ASN A 9 -23.69 20.72 -21.77
N LYS A 10 -23.48 20.93 -23.07
CA LYS A 10 -22.28 20.51 -23.76
C LYS A 10 -21.24 21.59 -24.13
N ILE A 11 -21.49 22.86 -24.04
CA ILE A 11 -20.65 23.84 -24.76
C ILE A 11 -19.78 24.73 -23.86
N ILE A 12 -20.24 25.11 -22.71
CA ILE A 12 -19.46 25.99 -21.80
C ILE A 12 -18.35 25.21 -21.05
N ARG A 13 -18.50 23.90 -20.90
CA ARG A 13 -17.55 23.01 -20.19
C ARG A 13 -16.36 22.56 -21.04
N LEU A 14 -16.47 22.56 -22.36
CA LEU A 14 -15.37 22.21 -23.29
C LEU A 14 -14.17 23.17 -23.21
N ASN A 15 -14.38 24.44 -22.92
CA ASN A 15 -13.31 25.41 -22.77
C ASN A 15 -12.56 25.24 -21.43
N ARG A 16 -13.26 24.82 -20.37
CA ARG A 16 -12.63 24.45 -19.09
C ARG A 16 -11.82 23.18 -19.22
N LEU A 17 -12.31 22.20 -19.97
CA LEU A 17 -11.57 20.97 -20.29
C LEU A 17 -10.27 21.25 -21.03
N LYS A 18 -10.27 22.15 -22.03
CA LYS A 18 -9.05 22.50 -22.75
C LYS A 18 -8.00 23.14 -21.82
N GLN A 19 -8.40 24.00 -20.91
CA GLN A 19 -7.49 24.57 -19.90
C GLN A 19 -6.99 23.50 -18.91
N MET A 20 -7.84 22.55 -18.53
CA MET A 20 -7.49 21.42 -17.69
C MET A 20 -6.55 20.43 -18.41
N PHE A 21 -6.79 20.14 -19.68
CA PHE A 21 -5.92 19.26 -20.48
C PHE A 21 -4.53 19.84 -20.67
N TRP A 22 -4.40 21.15 -20.78
CA TRP A 22 -3.10 21.84 -20.90
C TRP A 22 -2.26 21.72 -19.60
N PHE A 23 -2.91 21.69 -18.47
CA PHE A 23 -2.26 21.47 -17.16
C PHE A 23 -1.84 20.01 -16.91
N LEU A 24 -2.42 19.08 -17.68
CA LEU A 24 -2.23 17.62 -17.52
C LEU A 24 -1.00 17.07 -18.28
N GLU A 25 -0.43 17.82 -19.21
CA GLU A 25 0.76 17.36 -19.95
C GLU A 25 2.03 17.26 -19.08
N SER A 26 2.06 17.93 -17.93
CA SER A 26 3.17 17.87 -16.97
C SER A 26 2.82 17.19 -15.64
N GLY A 27 1.62 16.68 -15.49
CA GLY A 27 1.10 16.11 -14.25
C GLY A 27 1.51 14.66 -14.00
N THR A 28 1.73 14.31 -12.74
CA THR A 28 1.86 12.92 -12.32
C THR A 28 0.53 12.17 -12.55
N LYS A 29 0.56 10.83 -12.68
CA LYS A 29 -0.65 9.99 -12.87
C LYS A 29 -1.74 10.24 -11.81
N SER A 30 -1.35 10.57 -10.59
CA SER A 30 -2.30 10.87 -9.50
C SER A 30 -3.03 12.20 -9.71
N SER A 31 -2.34 13.23 -10.19
CA SER A 31 -2.96 14.52 -10.51
C SER A 31 -3.95 14.39 -11.68
N ASP A 32 -3.59 13.65 -12.72
CA ASP A 32 -4.45 13.35 -13.85
C ASP A 32 -5.73 12.61 -13.41
N MET A 33 -5.59 11.59 -12.58
CA MET A 33 -6.70 10.85 -12.02
C MET A 33 -7.64 11.75 -11.21
N TYR A 34 -7.06 12.58 -10.32
CA TYR A 34 -7.85 13.51 -9.50
C TYR A 34 -8.65 14.48 -10.36
N MET A 35 -8.03 15.09 -11.37
CA MET A 35 -8.70 16.04 -12.26
C MET A 35 -9.84 15.38 -13.06
N LYS A 36 -9.66 14.14 -13.52
CA LYS A 36 -10.70 13.37 -14.19
C LYS A 36 -11.88 13.07 -13.27
N CYS A 37 -11.61 12.65 -12.04
CA CYS A 37 -12.66 12.42 -11.05
C CYS A 37 -13.43 13.68 -10.71
N ARG A 38 -12.74 14.80 -10.49
CA ARG A 38 -13.39 16.10 -10.26
C ARG A 38 -14.27 16.53 -11.44
N TYR A 39 -13.80 16.34 -12.66
CA TYR A 39 -14.59 16.61 -13.85
C TYR A 39 -15.84 15.73 -13.92
N MET A 40 -15.72 14.45 -13.61
CA MET A 40 -16.87 13.54 -13.57
C MET A 40 -17.88 13.95 -12.51
N ASP A 41 -17.44 14.35 -11.33
CA ASP A 41 -18.30 14.85 -10.26
C ASP A 41 -19.07 16.11 -10.69
N GLU A 42 -18.38 17.09 -11.30
CA GLU A 42 -19.04 18.29 -11.83
C GLU A 42 -20.08 17.97 -12.93
N MET A 43 -19.82 16.96 -13.75
CA MET A 43 -20.73 16.55 -14.82
C MET A 43 -21.97 15.79 -14.32
N THR A 44 -21.84 15.08 -13.21
CA THR A 44 -22.85 14.15 -12.71
C THR A 44 -23.45 14.55 -11.37
N ASP A 45 -23.15 15.77 -10.91
CA ASP A 45 -23.63 16.30 -9.65
C ASP A 45 -23.21 15.41 -8.45
N GLY A 46 -21.91 15.09 -8.41
CA GLY A 46 -21.29 14.27 -7.36
C GLY A 46 -21.58 12.77 -7.43
N LYS A 47 -22.05 12.25 -8.58
CA LYS A 47 -22.44 10.83 -8.74
C LYS A 47 -21.58 10.06 -9.75
N GLY A 48 -20.49 10.67 -10.24
CA GLY A 48 -19.72 10.14 -11.36
C GLY A 48 -18.61 9.17 -10.98
N VAL A 49 -18.25 9.07 -9.71
CA VAL A 49 -17.08 8.30 -9.26
C VAL A 49 -17.48 7.29 -8.19
N VAL A 50 -17.04 6.03 -8.36
CA VAL A 50 -17.23 4.95 -7.40
C VAL A 50 -15.89 4.27 -7.17
N PHE A 51 -15.47 4.18 -5.91
CA PHE A 51 -14.31 3.39 -5.51
C PHE A 51 -14.76 2.12 -4.78
N ALA A 52 -14.08 1.01 -5.06
CA ALA A 52 -14.26 -0.25 -4.35
C ALA A 52 -12.89 -0.71 -3.83
N THR A 53 -12.78 -0.93 -2.53
CA THR A 53 -11.55 -1.39 -1.89
C THR A 53 -11.87 -2.20 -0.64
N GLY A 54 -11.05 -3.22 -0.35
CA GLY A 54 -11.09 -3.94 0.92
C GLY A 54 -10.27 -3.27 2.02
N THR A 55 -9.41 -2.29 1.67
CA THR A 55 -8.50 -1.62 2.60
C THR A 55 -8.44 -0.13 2.32
N PRO A 56 -9.43 0.66 2.76
CA PRO A 56 -9.46 2.10 2.51
C PRO A 56 -8.30 2.84 3.18
N ILE A 57 -7.73 2.25 4.23
CA ILE A 57 -6.53 2.72 4.93
C ILE A 57 -5.57 1.53 5.04
N SER A 58 -4.41 1.60 4.42
CA SER A 58 -3.43 0.51 4.43
C SER A 58 -2.11 0.89 5.10
N ASN A 59 -1.53 2.04 4.75
CA ASN A 59 -0.21 2.45 5.21
C ASN A 59 -0.22 3.69 6.10
N SER A 60 -1.17 4.59 5.87
CA SER A 60 -1.23 5.85 6.57
C SER A 60 -2.67 6.35 6.70
N MET A 61 -2.96 6.96 7.84
CA MET A 61 -4.23 7.62 8.11
C MET A 61 -4.55 8.75 7.10
N THR A 62 -3.53 9.29 6.45
CA THR A 62 -3.66 10.32 5.39
C THR A 62 -4.37 9.78 4.15
N GLU A 63 -4.44 8.46 3.97
CA GLU A 63 -5.16 7.84 2.86
C GLU A 63 -6.67 8.09 2.97
N LEU A 64 -7.22 8.18 4.20
CA LEU A 64 -8.62 8.51 4.39
C LEU A 64 -8.95 9.94 3.93
N TYR A 65 -8.07 10.92 4.22
CA TYR A 65 -8.21 12.26 3.66
C TYR A 65 -8.23 12.24 2.13
N THR A 66 -7.34 11.46 1.53
CA THR A 66 -7.30 11.31 0.07
C THR A 66 -8.63 10.77 -0.46
N MET A 67 -9.19 9.73 0.16
CA MET A 67 -10.49 9.19 -0.22
C MET A 67 -11.62 10.22 -0.07
N GLN A 68 -11.67 10.95 1.04
CA GLN A 68 -12.64 12.01 1.25
C GLN A 68 -12.50 13.13 0.23
N ARG A 69 -11.28 13.51 -0.12
CA ARG A 69 -11.01 14.52 -1.15
C ARG A 69 -11.54 14.15 -2.53
N TYR A 70 -11.59 12.86 -2.86
CA TYR A 70 -12.20 12.37 -4.09
C TYR A 70 -13.73 12.30 -4.01
N LEU A 71 -14.29 11.88 -2.88
CA LEU A 71 -15.70 11.50 -2.78
C LEU A 71 -16.60 12.60 -2.20
N GLN A 72 -16.04 13.53 -1.42
CA GLN A 72 -16.81 14.55 -0.69
C GLN A 72 -16.08 15.90 -0.58
N TYR A 73 -15.42 16.30 -1.68
CA TYR A 73 -14.63 17.54 -1.67
C TYR A 73 -15.43 18.79 -1.32
N ASP A 74 -16.66 18.89 -1.80
CA ASP A 74 -17.50 20.08 -1.58
C ASP A 74 -17.95 20.15 -0.10
N ASP A 75 -18.18 19.03 0.56
CA ASP A 75 -18.47 18.95 1.99
C ASP A 75 -17.24 19.34 2.83
N LEU A 76 -16.05 18.85 2.44
CA LEU A 76 -14.80 19.24 3.07
C LEU A 76 -14.58 20.76 2.94
N LYS A 77 -14.83 21.32 1.78
CA LYS A 77 -14.71 22.76 1.52
C LYS A 77 -15.71 23.58 2.34
N ALA A 78 -16.96 23.14 2.42
CA ALA A 78 -17.99 23.80 3.23
C ALA A 78 -17.65 23.83 4.72
N ARG A 79 -16.87 22.86 5.21
CA ARG A 79 -16.39 22.77 6.60
C ARG A 79 -15.00 23.38 6.82
N GLY A 80 -14.35 23.94 5.78
CA GLY A 80 -12.98 24.47 5.85
C GLY A 80 -11.90 23.42 6.00
N LEU A 81 -12.18 22.17 5.58
CA LEU A 81 -11.31 21.00 5.70
C LEU A 81 -10.74 20.55 4.33
N GLU A 82 -10.83 21.39 3.30
CA GLU A 82 -10.34 21.07 1.96
C GLU A 82 -8.80 20.98 1.88
N HIS A 83 -8.10 21.60 2.81
CA HIS A 83 -6.65 21.52 2.94
C HIS A 83 -6.23 20.44 3.95
N PHE A 84 -5.20 19.67 3.58
CA PHE A 84 -4.73 18.58 4.42
C PHE A 84 -4.37 19.02 5.85
N ASP A 85 -3.73 20.17 6.01
CA ASP A 85 -3.30 20.67 7.33
C ASP A 85 -4.49 20.98 8.24
N ALA A 86 -5.57 21.55 7.70
CA ALA A 86 -6.81 21.81 8.44
C ALA A 86 -7.49 20.50 8.85
N TRP A 87 -7.59 19.54 7.92
CA TRP A 87 -8.13 18.23 8.20
C TRP A 87 -7.30 17.47 9.23
N ALA A 88 -5.97 17.48 9.06
CA ALA A 88 -5.04 16.79 9.93
C ALA A 88 -5.04 17.35 11.37
N SER A 89 -5.16 18.65 11.53
CA SER A 89 -5.27 19.29 12.84
C SER A 89 -6.61 18.97 13.55
N THR A 90 -7.65 18.67 12.79
CA THR A 90 -8.97 18.35 13.33
C THR A 90 -9.11 16.89 13.70
N PHE A 91 -8.53 15.98 12.90
CA PHE A 91 -8.76 14.55 13.01
C PHE A 91 -7.52 13.70 13.30
N GLY A 92 -6.33 14.30 13.29
CA GLY A 92 -5.09 13.58 13.45
C GLY A 92 -4.31 13.96 14.69
N GLU A 93 -3.81 12.96 15.41
CA GLU A 93 -2.84 13.13 16.47
C GLU A 93 -1.48 12.61 15.98
N THR A 94 -0.45 13.41 16.13
CA THR A 94 0.91 13.05 15.75
C THR A 94 1.70 12.58 16.96
N GLU A 95 2.40 11.47 16.81
CA GLU A 95 3.36 10.97 17.80
C GLU A 95 4.77 10.95 17.22
N ASN A 96 5.73 11.29 18.08
CA ASN A 96 7.14 11.13 17.77
C ASN A 96 7.59 9.76 18.25
N THR A 97 7.89 8.87 17.30
CA THR A 97 8.37 7.52 17.60
C THR A 97 9.84 7.38 17.21
N PHE A 98 10.58 6.60 18.01
CA PHE A 98 11.93 6.18 17.63
C PHE A 98 11.80 4.90 16.83
N GLU A 99 12.16 4.96 15.55
CA GLU A 99 12.18 3.82 14.65
C GLU A 99 13.62 3.39 14.40
N LEU A 100 13.84 2.08 14.29
CA LEU A 100 15.12 1.57 13.81
C LEU A 100 15.41 2.16 12.43
N SER A 101 16.60 2.68 12.24
CA SER A 101 16.96 3.20 10.93
C SER A 101 16.98 2.05 9.91
N PRO A 102 16.69 2.31 8.61
CA PRO A 102 16.64 1.27 7.58
C PRO A 102 17.93 0.45 7.48
N GLU A 103 19.04 1.04 7.92
CA GLU A 103 20.37 0.45 7.91
C GLU A 103 20.60 -0.51 9.08
N GLY A 104 19.70 -0.52 10.07
CA GLY A 104 19.80 -1.37 11.27
C GLY A 104 20.80 -0.89 12.34
N THR A 105 21.49 0.22 12.13
CA THR A 105 22.61 0.69 12.98
C THR A 105 22.26 1.82 13.94
N GLY A 106 20.97 2.15 14.12
CA GLY A 106 20.57 3.21 15.06
C GLY A 106 19.10 3.49 15.06
N TYR A 107 18.69 4.44 15.89
CA TYR A 107 17.30 4.89 15.97
C TYR A 107 17.19 6.30 15.41
N ARG A 108 16.15 6.55 14.64
CA ARG A 108 15.77 7.89 14.17
C ARG A 108 14.42 8.27 14.75
N GLN A 109 14.30 9.53 15.13
CA GLN A 109 13.01 10.10 15.51
C GLN A 109 12.19 10.38 14.24
N LYS A 110 10.97 9.91 14.21
CA LYS A 110 10.02 10.19 13.13
C LYS A 110 8.67 10.56 13.69
N THR A 111 8.15 11.70 13.22
CA THR A 111 6.79 12.13 13.52
C THR A 111 5.84 11.46 12.54
N ARG A 112 4.86 10.75 13.07
CA ARG A 112 3.81 10.09 12.27
C ARG A 112 2.44 10.43 12.82
N PHE A 113 1.44 10.44 11.97
CA PHE A 113 0.06 10.33 12.40
C PHE A 113 -0.14 8.92 12.98
N SER A 114 -0.46 8.82 14.27
CA SER A 114 -0.59 7.55 14.97
C SER A 114 -2.01 7.24 15.38
N LYS A 115 -2.80 8.26 15.67
CA LYS A 115 -4.18 8.12 16.16
C LYS A 115 -5.12 9.06 15.46
N PHE A 116 -6.37 8.64 15.35
CA PHE A 116 -7.46 9.54 15.00
C PHE A 116 -7.96 10.25 16.26
N TYR A 117 -8.06 11.55 16.16
CA TYR A 117 -8.80 12.37 17.08
C TYR A 117 -10.21 12.61 16.50
N ASN A 118 -11.21 12.81 17.35
CA ASN A 118 -12.59 13.06 16.92
C ASN A 118 -13.13 12.05 15.88
N LEU A 119 -12.82 10.77 16.08
CA LEU A 119 -13.20 9.68 15.18
C LEU A 119 -14.71 9.59 14.92
N PRO A 120 -15.64 9.85 15.89
CA PRO A 120 -17.07 9.79 15.63
C PRO A 120 -17.55 10.76 14.55
N GLU A 121 -17.06 11.99 14.55
CA GLU A 121 -17.40 12.99 13.53
C GLU A 121 -16.82 12.61 12.17
N LEU A 122 -15.54 12.22 12.13
CA LEU A 122 -14.88 11.75 10.92
C LEU A 122 -15.63 10.58 10.28
N MET A 123 -16.03 9.59 11.08
CA MET A 123 -16.77 8.44 10.60
C MET A 123 -18.22 8.78 10.19
N SER A 124 -18.85 9.75 10.84
CA SER A 124 -20.15 10.25 10.41
C SER A 124 -20.08 10.88 9.03
N MET A 125 -19.10 11.75 8.81
CA MET A 125 -18.85 12.37 7.49
C MET A 125 -18.56 11.31 6.42
N PHE A 126 -17.68 10.35 6.71
CA PHE A 126 -17.29 9.34 5.74
C PHE A 126 -18.44 8.41 5.36
N LYS A 127 -19.31 8.06 6.30
CA LYS A 127 -20.50 7.23 6.06
C LYS A 127 -21.55 7.89 5.14
N GLU A 128 -21.52 9.21 4.97
CA GLU A 128 -22.40 9.90 4.02
C GLU A 128 -22.12 9.49 2.57
N VAL A 129 -20.86 9.13 2.26
CA VAL A 129 -20.39 8.80 0.91
C VAL A 129 -19.90 7.36 0.76
N ALA A 130 -19.75 6.59 1.86
CA ALA A 130 -19.20 5.24 1.85
C ALA A 130 -20.19 4.22 2.41
N ASP A 131 -20.38 3.10 1.70
CA ASP A 131 -21.03 1.89 2.23
C ASP A 131 -19.94 0.97 2.81
N ILE A 132 -19.91 0.86 4.13
CA ILE A 132 -18.88 0.12 4.86
C ILE A 132 -19.47 -1.21 5.31
N LYS A 133 -18.85 -2.31 4.89
CA LYS A 133 -19.15 -3.67 5.31
C LYS A 133 -17.92 -4.28 5.96
N THR A 134 -18.04 -4.69 7.20
CA THR A 134 -17.00 -5.42 7.93
C THR A 134 -17.16 -6.93 7.73
N SER A 135 -16.13 -7.72 8.00
CA SER A 135 -16.14 -9.17 7.78
C SER A 135 -17.24 -9.88 8.59
N ASP A 136 -17.53 -9.40 9.79
CA ASP A 136 -18.60 -9.89 10.67
C ASP A 136 -20.01 -9.63 10.12
N MET A 137 -20.20 -8.56 9.34
CA MET A 137 -21.47 -8.26 8.67
C MET A 137 -21.71 -9.10 7.42
N LEU A 138 -20.65 -9.64 6.82
CA LEU A 138 -20.74 -10.33 5.54
C LEU A 138 -21.03 -11.83 5.64
N ASN A 139 -20.89 -12.44 6.83
CA ASN A 139 -21.09 -13.88 7.06
C ASN A 139 -20.43 -14.76 5.98
N LEU A 140 -19.23 -14.37 5.56
CA LEU A 140 -18.51 -15.13 4.53
C LEU A 140 -18.04 -16.47 5.10
N PRO A 141 -18.11 -17.56 4.31
CA PRO A 141 -17.51 -18.82 4.71
C PRO A 141 -15.97 -18.67 4.69
N VAL A 142 -15.41 -18.40 5.87
CA VAL A 142 -13.95 -18.28 6.03
C VAL A 142 -13.43 -19.66 6.46
N PRO A 143 -12.47 -20.22 5.72
CA PRO A 143 -11.83 -21.49 6.12
C PRO A 143 -11.04 -21.31 7.41
N GLU A 144 -10.98 -22.36 8.21
CA GLU A 144 -10.12 -22.41 9.38
C GLU A 144 -8.66 -22.43 8.92
N ALA A 145 -7.84 -21.50 9.43
CA ALA A 145 -6.44 -21.35 9.03
C ALA A 145 -5.49 -21.75 10.15
N ASN A 146 -4.55 -22.64 9.84
CA ASN A 146 -3.43 -22.97 10.69
C ASN A 146 -2.20 -22.16 10.24
N PHE A 147 -1.64 -21.37 11.17
CA PHE A 147 -0.46 -20.55 10.89
C PHE A 147 0.80 -21.25 11.40
N GLU A 148 1.71 -21.57 10.49
CA GLU A 148 3.01 -22.14 10.80
C GLU A 148 4.13 -21.21 10.35
N VAL A 149 5.08 -20.89 11.25
CA VAL A 149 6.22 -20.03 10.96
C VAL A 149 7.44 -20.87 10.66
N ILE A 150 7.83 -20.92 9.40
CA ILE A 150 9.04 -21.62 8.95
C ILE A 150 10.21 -20.65 8.91
N LYS A 151 11.27 -20.95 9.67
CA LYS A 151 12.48 -20.14 9.76
C LYS A 151 13.62 -20.76 8.95
N THR A 152 14.24 -19.97 8.09
CA THR A 152 15.48 -20.34 7.38
C THR A 152 16.67 -19.64 8.01
N LYS A 153 17.83 -20.31 8.00
CA LYS A 153 19.10 -19.74 8.48
C LYS A 153 19.90 -19.21 7.28
N PRO A 154 20.57 -18.05 7.42
CA PRO A 154 21.45 -17.55 6.38
C PRO A 154 22.67 -18.43 6.19
N THR A 155 23.17 -18.52 4.95
CA THR A 155 24.47 -19.13 4.61
C THR A 155 25.61 -18.17 4.98
N GLU A 156 26.86 -18.66 4.97
CA GLU A 156 28.02 -17.79 5.21
C GLU A 156 28.18 -16.77 4.05
N GLU A 157 27.95 -17.19 2.81
CA GLU A 157 27.96 -16.28 1.66
C GLU A 157 26.90 -15.17 1.77
N GLN A 158 25.71 -15.50 2.30
CA GLN A 158 24.70 -14.47 2.56
C GLN A 158 25.13 -13.47 3.64
N LYS A 159 25.87 -13.92 4.65
CA LYS A 159 26.39 -13.02 5.70
C LYS A 159 27.45 -12.07 5.15
N GLU A 160 28.38 -12.58 4.35
CA GLU A 160 29.41 -11.76 3.68
C GLU A 160 28.78 -10.68 2.77
N ILE A 161 27.79 -11.08 1.96
CA ILE A 161 27.05 -10.13 1.11
C ILE A 161 26.28 -9.10 1.96
N LEU A 162 25.74 -9.50 3.10
CA LEU A 162 25.03 -8.60 3.99
C LEU A 162 25.97 -7.57 4.61
N GLU A 163 27.18 -7.97 4.97
CA GLU A 163 28.22 -7.03 5.44
C GLU A 163 28.57 -6.00 4.35
N ALA A 164 28.80 -6.44 3.12
CA ALA A 164 29.04 -5.55 1.99
C ALA A 164 27.85 -4.59 1.73
N ILE A 165 26.62 -5.06 1.86
CA ILE A 165 25.40 -4.21 1.77
C ILE A 165 25.38 -3.17 2.91
N SER A 166 25.79 -3.54 4.12
CA SER A 166 25.89 -2.63 5.25
C SER A 166 26.95 -1.54 5.06
N GLU A 167 28.12 -1.91 4.56
CA GLU A 167 29.17 -0.94 4.22
C GLU A 167 28.72 0.07 3.14
N ARG A 168 28.01 -0.40 2.11
CA ARG A 168 27.41 0.48 1.11
C ARG A 168 26.38 1.43 1.72
N ALA A 169 25.56 0.95 2.66
CA ALA A 169 24.57 1.78 3.34
C ALA A 169 25.25 2.89 4.17
N ASP A 170 26.35 2.57 4.84
CA ASP A 170 27.13 3.55 5.59
C ASP A 170 27.82 4.57 4.67
N ALA A 171 28.32 4.16 3.53
CA ALA A 171 28.91 5.07 2.54
C ALA A 171 27.88 6.06 1.97
N VAL A 172 26.66 5.59 1.65
CA VAL A 172 25.57 6.47 1.21
C VAL A 172 25.12 7.43 2.33
N ARG A 173 25.05 6.95 3.57
CA ARG A 173 24.71 7.80 4.73
C ARG A 173 25.71 8.93 4.92
N ASN A 174 27.00 8.63 4.76
CA ASN A 174 28.08 9.58 4.91
C ASN A 174 28.31 10.48 3.68
N ASN A 175 27.41 10.42 2.69
CA ASN A 175 27.51 11.14 1.40
C ASN A 175 28.85 10.89 0.67
N GLN A 176 29.37 9.68 0.76
CA GLN A 176 30.62 9.28 0.11
C GLN A 176 30.43 8.78 -1.33
N VAL A 177 29.16 8.56 -1.73
CA VAL A 177 28.78 8.03 -3.05
C VAL A 177 27.69 8.91 -3.64
N GLU A 178 27.78 9.17 -4.94
CA GLU A 178 26.75 9.93 -5.66
C GLU A 178 25.43 9.16 -5.70
N PRO A 179 24.26 9.83 -5.51
CA PRO A 179 22.93 9.18 -5.49
C PRO A 179 22.59 8.44 -6.80
N THR A 180 23.26 8.77 -7.90
CA THR A 180 23.12 8.12 -9.20
C THR A 180 23.86 6.78 -9.27
N GLU A 181 24.96 6.62 -8.54
CA GLU A 181 25.74 5.39 -8.48
C GLU A 181 25.13 4.40 -7.51
N ASP A 182 24.89 4.84 -6.26
CA ASP A 182 24.23 4.03 -5.23
C ASP A 182 23.32 4.88 -4.35
N ASN A 183 22.26 4.25 -3.83
CA ASN A 183 21.30 4.92 -2.96
C ASN A 183 20.56 3.91 -2.07
N MET A 184 19.94 4.40 -0.98
CA MET A 184 19.24 3.54 -0.02
C MET A 184 18.11 2.69 -0.64
N LEU A 185 17.48 3.14 -1.73
CA LEU A 185 16.43 2.36 -2.40
C LEU A 185 17.03 1.13 -3.08
N LYS A 186 18.16 1.29 -3.78
CA LYS A 186 18.89 0.21 -4.44
C LYS A 186 19.41 -0.80 -3.41
N ILE A 187 20.06 -0.31 -2.36
CA ILE A 187 20.59 -1.10 -1.24
C ILE A 187 19.47 -1.91 -0.57
N THR A 188 18.33 -1.28 -0.25
CA THR A 188 17.18 -1.97 0.35
C THR A 188 16.61 -3.04 -0.58
N ASN A 189 16.59 -2.79 -1.90
CA ASN A 189 16.15 -3.77 -2.87
C ASN A 189 17.10 -4.97 -2.95
N ASP A 190 18.42 -4.72 -2.93
CA ASP A 190 19.43 -5.78 -2.90
C ASP A 190 19.31 -6.61 -1.60
N GLY A 191 19.11 -5.97 -0.45
CA GLY A 191 18.85 -6.67 0.80
C GLY A 191 17.60 -7.56 0.76
N LYS A 192 16.51 -7.11 0.13
CA LYS A 192 15.30 -7.93 -0.07
C LYS A 192 15.57 -9.14 -0.97
N LYS A 193 16.33 -8.96 -2.05
CA LYS A 193 16.72 -10.06 -2.94
C LYS A 193 17.56 -11.09 -2.21
N LEU A 194 18.60 -10.64 -1.48
CA LEU A 194 19.47 -11.50 -0.69
C LEU A 194 18.68 -12.32 0.34
N ALA A 195 17.72 -11.69 1.00
CA ALA A 195 16.87 -12.34 1.99
C ALA A 195 15.97 -13.44 1.41
N LEU A 196 15.71 -13.44 0.11
CA LEU A 196 14.94 -14.47 -0.59
C LEU A 196 15.83 -15.60 -1.08
N ASP A 197 16.85 -15.24 -1.87
CA ASP A 197 17.80 -16.18 -2.48
C ASP A 197 19.04 -15.42 -2.93
N GLN A 198 20.24 -15.90 -2.57
CA GLN A 198 21.51 -15.26 -2.91
C GLN A 198 21.77 -15.14 -4.42
N ARG A 199 21.20 -16.04 -5.22
CA ARG A 199 21.31 -16.02 -6.69
C ARG A 199 20.59 -14.84 -7.33
N LEU A 200 19.66 -14.18 -6.62
CA LEU A 200 19.03 -12.94 -7.08
C LEU A 200 19.96 -11.73 -7.05
N ILE A 201 21.07 -11.82 -6.30
CA ILE A 201 22.16 -10.84 -6.31
C ILE A 201 23.23 -11.22 -7.31
N ASN A 202 23.69 -12.46 -7.24
CA ASN A 202 24.70 -12.99 -8.14
C ASN A 202 24.31 -14.41 -8.63
N PRO A 203 23.92 -14.58 -9.90
CA PRO A 203 23.49 -15.86 -10.46
C PRO A 203 24.57 -16.96 -10.43
N LEU A 204 25.85 -16.59 -10.21
CA LEU A 204 26.96 -17.55 -10.14
C LEU A 204 27.11 -18.19 -8.76
N LEU A 205 26.39 -17.71 -7.74
CA LEU A 205 26.42 -18.31 -6.42
C LEU A 205 25.71 -19.67 -6.40
N PRO A 206 26.13 -20.58 -5.51
CA PRO A 206 25.53 -21.90 -5.41
C PRO A 206 24.06 -21.82 -4.99
N ASP A 207 23.28 -22.83 -5.40
CA ASP A 207 21.92 -23.01 -4.94
C ASP A 207 21.91 -23.45 -3.47
N ASP A 208 21.22 -22.68 -2.63
CA ASP A 208 20.95 -23.09 -1.24
C ASP A 208 19.58 -23.76 -1.16
N PRO A 209 19.52 -25.10 -0.90
CA PRO A 209 18.25 -25.81 -0.74
C PRO A 209 17.37 -25.29 0.39
N ASN A 210 17.95 -24.51 1.33
CA ASN A 210 17.26 -23.90 2.45
C ASN A 210 16.97 -22.40 2.23
N SER A 211 17.21 -21.88 1.04
CA SER A 211 16.79 -20.52 0.70
C SER A 211 15.27 -20.37 0.89
N LYS A 212 14.80 -19.16 1.22
CA LYS A 212 13.37 -18.92 1.41
C LYS A 212 12.55 -19.32 0.18
N VAL A 213 13.10 -19.09 -1.01
CA VAL A 213 12.44 -19.46 -2.28
C VAL A 213 12.31 -20.97 -2.37
N ASN A 214 13.40 -21.74 -2.16
CA ASN A 214 13.39 -23.19 -2.27
C ASN A 214 12.50 -23.84 -1.22
N VAL A 215 12.54 -23.35 0.02
CA VAL A 215 11.66 -23.82 1.10
C VAL A 215 10.20 -23.53 0.78
N CYS A 216 9.88 -22.33 0.27
CA CYS A 216 8.53 -21.98 -0.16
C CYS A 216 8.03 -22.90 -1.28
N VAL A 217 8.82 -23.12 -2.33
CA VAL A 217 8.49 -24.03 -3.43
C VAL A 217 8.24 -25.44 -2.93
N LYS A 218 9.08 -25.94 -2.02
CA LYS A 218 8.95 -27.27 -1.41
C LYS A 218 7.64 -27.42 -0.64
N ASN A 219 7.26 -26.40 0.13
CA ASN A 219 6.02 -26.39 0.88
C ASN A 219 4.80 -26.32 -0.04
N ILE A 220 4.83 -25.47 -1.08
CA ILE A 220 3.76 -25.39 -2.08
C ILE A 220 3.58 -26.76 -2.75
N PHE A 221 4.68 -27.37 -3.18
CA PHE A 221 4.63 -28.69 -3.82
C PHE A 221 4.04 -29.76 -2.89
N SER A 222 4.50 -29.82 -1.64
CA SER A 222 3.98 -30.78 -0.66
C SER A 222 2.48 -30.58 -0.44
N THR A 223 2.04 -29.35 -0.26
CA THR A 223 0.62 -29.01 -0.04
C THR A 223 -0.22 -29.35 -1.27
N ALA A 224 0.23 -28.99 -2.48
CA ALA A 224 -0.47 -29.31 -3.72
C ALA A 224 -0.57 -30.82 -3.94
N PHE A 225 0.50 -31.56 -3.66
CA PHE A 225 0.51 -33.01 -3.78
C PHE A 225 -0.48 -33.66 -2.82
N TYR A 226 -0.56 -33.22 -1.57
CA TYR A 226 -1.56 -33.69 -0.62
C TYR A 226 -3.00 -33.43 -1.10
N CYS A 227 -3.26 -32.23 -1.62
CA CYS A 227 -4.60 -31.89 -2.15
C CYS A 227 -4.99 -32.73 -3.37
N LEU A 228 -4.04 -33.08 -4.24
CA LEU A 228 -4.29 -33.91 -5.44
C LEU A 228 -4.45 -35.40 -5.12
N CYS A 229 -3.83 -35.88 -4.05
CA CYS A 229 -3.87 -37.31 -3.65
C CYS A 229 -5.07 -37.65 -2.76
N LEU A 230 -5.84 -36.70 -2.28
CA LEU A 230 -7.06 -36.96 -1.51
C LEU A 230 -8.23 -37.26 -2.46
N PRO A 231 -8.93 -38.40 -2.29
CA PRO A 231 -10.13 -38.70 -3.08
C PRO A 231 -11.18 -37.62 -2.84
N SER A 232 -11.83 -37.17 -3.92
CA SER A 232 -12.72 -36.04 -4.06
C SER A 232 -13.92 -35.92 -3.09
N HIS A 233 -14.10 -36.88 -2.19
CA HIS A 233 -15.20 -36.89 -1.20
C HIS A 233 -14.78 -36.60 0.24
N LYS A 234 -13.52 -36.35 0.53
CA LYS A 234 -13.01 -36.07 1.88
C LYS A 234 -11.88 -35.01 1.90
N ALA A 235 -11.84 -34.09 0.96
CA ALA A 235 -10.96 -32.95 1.11
C ALA A 235 -11.50 -32.12 2.29
N PRO A 236 -10.81 -32.07 3.45
CA PRO A 236 -11.13 -31.05 4.43
C PRO A 236 -10.89 -29.70 3.74
N LEU A 237 -11.78 -28.75 3.91
CA LEU A 237 -11.64 -27.35 3.47
C LEU A 237 -10.43 -26.63 4.14
N THR A 238 -9.57 -27.38 4.79
CA THR A 238 -8.35 -26.92 5.47
C THR A 238 -7.15 -27.11 4.53
N CYS A 239 -6.99 -26.22 3.56
CA CYS A 239 -5.67 -26.02 2.99
C CYS A 239 -4.82 -25.31 4.05
N PRO A 240 -3.64 -25.86 4.46
CA PRO A 240 -2.75 -25.08 5.31
C PRO A 240 -2.40 -23.79 4.59
N ALA A 241 -2.65 -22.64 5.25
CA ALA A 241 -2.26 -21.36 4.72
C ALA A 241 -0.73 -21.28 4.68
N ILE A 242 -0.17 -20.94 3.52
CA ILE A 242 1.26 -20.74 3.28
C ILE A 242 1.74 -19.43 3.90
#